data_e704d81001a98d4f0dcacd530d2c5bf8
#
_entry.id   e704d81001a98d4f0dcacd530d2c5bf8
#
_cell.length_a   1.000
_cell.length_b   1.000
_cell.length_c   1.000
_cell.angle_alpha   90.00
_cell.angle_beta   90.00
_cell.angle_gamma   90.00
#
_symmetry.space_group_name_H-M   'P 1'
#
loop_
_entity.id
_entity.type
_entity.pdbx_description
1 polymer ?
#
loop_
_entity_poly.entity_id
_entity_poly.type
_entity_poly.pdbx_seq_one_letter_code
_entity_poly.pdbx_strand_id
1 'polypeptide(L)'
;CDNKDVFQVGTTGKHIVFLREDFIFSARLMQGRYPDTEKITGALSNTFTVLTDAMELRNMLSSVSSVATDGRVLLTFAGDKLRMECTGKVGNASMTLGVIPLFGCPSGCYAYKTTQLEHSLRALAGTVTLGIAQGGTLTLSTEDAFYMQTPLRLKTAAKAA
;
A
#
# COMPACT_ATOMS: atom_id res chain seq x y z
N CYS A 1 -19.01 23.61 -10.39
CA CYS A 1 -19.43 23.96 -9.03
C CYS A 1 -18.96 22.86 -8.11
N ASP A 2 -17.88 23.09 -7.38
CA ASP A 2 -17.39 22.14 -6.39
C ASP A 2 -18.36 22.15 -5.21
N ASN A 3 -19.24 21.18 -5.19
CA ASN A 3 -20.11 20.93 -4.06
C ASN A 3 -19.24 20.32 -2.95
N LYS A 4 -18.59 21.17 -2.16
CA LYS A 4 -17.92 20.72 -0.93
C LYS A 4 -19.02 20.32 0.04
N ASP A 5 -19.36 19.04 0.03
CA ASP A 5 -20.28 18.47 1.00
C ASP A 5 -19.71 18.66 2.41
N VAL A 6 -20.27 19.61 3.15
CA VAL A 6 -19.89 19.88 4.54
C VAL A 6 -20.70 18.97 5.44
N PHE A 7 -20.01 18.10 6.19
CA PHE A 7 -20.61 17.29 7.23
C PHE A 7 -20.32 17.88 8.61
N GLN A 8 -21.31 17.86 9.48
CA GLN A 8 -21.09 18.02 10.90
C GLN A 8 -20.66 16.68 11.49
N VAL A 9 -19.56 16.66 12.22
CA VAL A 9 -19.02 15.43 12.82
C VAL A 9 -19.10 15.57 14.33
N GLY A 10 -19.74 14.61 14.98
CA GLY A 10 -19.85 14.54 16.42
C GLY A 10 -19.53 13.14 16.96
N THR A 11 -19.27 13.06 18.25
CA THR A 11 -19.09 11.78 18.93
C THR A 11 -20.04 11.64 20.12
N THR A 12 -20.65 10.49 20.26
CA THR A 12 -21.24 10.03 21.51
C THR A 12 -20.27 9.01 22.10
N GLY A 13 -20.20 8.80 23.40
CA GLY A 13 -19.18 7.94 24.02
C GLY A 13 -18.91 6.57 23.36
N LYS A 14 -19.75 6.12 22.43
CA LYS A 14 -19.60 4.82 21.73
C LYS A 14 -19.68 4.92 20.19
N HIS A 15 -20.08 6.08 19.63
CA HIS A 15 -20.29 6.22 18.19
C HIS A 15 -19.69 7.53 17.70
N ILE A 16 -19.18 7.53 16.46
CA ILE A 16 -18.96 8.71 15.64
C ILE A 16 -20.19 8.91 14.77
N VAL A 17 -20.64 10.15 14.61
CA VAL A 17 -21.84 10.51 13.84
C VAL A 17 -21.47 11.57 12.83
N PHE A 18 -21.86 11.38 11.61
CA PHE A 18 -21.75 12.33 10.51
C PHE A 18 -23.16 12.77 10.13
N LEU A 19 -23.38 14.08 10.11
CA LEU A 19 -24.68 14.68 9.85
C LEU A 19 -24.57 15.63 8.65
N ARG A 20 -25.56 15.54 7.77
CA ARG A 20 -25.89 16.50 6.74
C ARG A 20 -27.41 16.65 6.70
N GLU A 21 -27.97 17.67 6.05
CA GLU A 21 -29.40 17.95 6.04
C GLU A 21 -30.26 16.73 5.64
N ASP A 22 -29.79 15.94 4.71
CA ASP A 22 -30.48 14.77 4.12
C ASP A 22 -29.85 13.43 4.51
N PHE A 23 -28.84 13.42 5.38
CA PHE A 23 -28.03 12.22 5.64
C PHE A 23 -27.51 12.15 7.07
N ILE A 24 -27.71 10.98 7.68
CA ILE A 24 -27.14 10.63 8.99
C ILE A 24 -26.41 9.32 8.85
N PHE A 25 -25.14 9.31 9.17
CA PHE A 25 -24.34 8.11 9.27
C PHE A 25 -23.74 8.00 10.67
N SER A 26 -23.85 6.85 11.29
CA SER A 26 -23.17 6.56 12.55
C SER A 26 -22.40 5.24 12.49
N ALA A 27 -21.20 5.27 13.05
CA ALA A 27 -20.36 4.09 13.18
C ALA A 27 -19.96 3.89 14.64
N ARG A 28 -19.96 2.64 15.09
CA ARG A 28 -19.52 2.31 16.45
C ARG A 28 -18.01 2.48 16.56
N LEU A 29 -17.57 3.20 17.58
CA LEU A 29 -16.17 3.34 17.90
C LEU A 29 -15.61 1.99 18.38
N MET A 30 -14.45 1.63 17.88
CA MET A 30 -13.70 0.49 18.42
C MET A 30 -13.19 0.83 19.81
N GLN A 31 -13.26 -0.13 20.72
CA GLN A 31 -12.65 0.02 22.03
C GLN A 31 -11.13 -0.13 21.89
N GLY A 32 -10.39 0.77 22.48
CA GLY A 32 -8.93 0.76 22.47
C GLY A 32 -8.33 2.14 22.20
N ARG A 33 -7.04 2.25 22.46
CA ARG A 33 -6.28 3.45 22.12
C ARG A 33 -5.94 3.42 20.64
N TYR A 34 -6.21 4.53 19.94
CA TYR A 34 -5.76 4.68 18.56
C TYR A 34 -4.23 4.57 18.50
N PRO A 35 -3.66 3.84 17.54
CA PRO A 35 -2.21 3.76 17.38
C PRO A 35 -1.59 5.15 17.22
N ASP A 36 -0.45 5.35 17.87
CA ASP A 36 0.32 6.57 17.72
C ASP A 36 1.02 6.56 16.34
N THR A 37 0.35 7.16 15.37
CA THR A 37 0.81 7.16 13.97
C THR A 37 2.11 7.94 13.80
N GLU A 38 2.30 9.03 14.55
CA GLU A 38 3.53 9.83 14.51
C GLU A 38 4.74 9.02 14.98
N LYS A 39 4.55 8.27 16.06
CA LYS A 39 5.59 7.39 16.58
C LYS A 39 5.92 6.24 15.61
N ILE A 40 4.89 5.69 14.96
CA ILE A 40 5.08 4.61 13.97
C ILE A 40 5.82 5.14 12.74
N THR A 41 5.36 6.26 12.17
CA THR A 41 5.98 6.85 10.97
C THR A 41 7.36 7.40 11.25
N GLY A 42 7.57 8.04 12.40
CA GLY A 42 8.87 8.56 12.82
C GLY A 42 9.92 7.49 13.10
N ALA A 43 9.50 6.25 13.41
CA ALA A 43 10.40 5.11 13.58
C ALA A 43 10.75 4.39 12.27
N LEU A 44 10.07 4.74 11.15
CA LEU A 44 10.36 4.13 9.85
C LEU A 44 11.61 4.76 9.23
N SER A 45 12.58 3.91 8.94
CA SER A 45 13.75 4.28 8.16
C SER A 45 13.77 3.44 6.89
N ASN A 46 13.60 4.10 5.74
CA ASN A 46 13.67 3.42 4.46
C ASN A 46 15.09 2.97 4.16
N THR A 47 15.25 1.73 3.75
CA THR A 47 16.52 1.16 3.27
C THR A 47 16.83 1.70 1.88
N PHE A 48 15.79 1.90 1.07
CA PHE A 48 15.85 2.58 -0.21
C PHE A 48 14.50 3.20 -0.57
N THR A 49 14.53 4.16 -1.48
CA THR A 49 13.34 4.77 -2.08
C THR A 49 13.50 4.91 -3.59
N VAL A 50 12.36 4.82 -4.29
CA VAL A 50 12.28 5.02 -5.74
C VAL A 50 11.09 5.90 -6.08
N LEU A 51 11.19 6.67 -7.17
CA LEU A 51 10.05 7.37 -7.77
C LEU A 51 9.43 6.53 -8.87
N THR A 52 8.11 6.61 -8.94
CA THR A 52 7.29 5.96 -9.97
C THR A 52 5.96 6.68 -10.13
N ASP A 53 5.15 6.29 -11.09
CA ASP A 53 3.80 6.81 -11.30
C ASP A 53 2.75 5.91 -10.66
N ALA A 54 1.77 6.51 -9.96
CA ALA A 54 0.70 5.78 -9.26
C ALA A 54 -0.21 5.00 -10.21
N MET A 55 -0.48 5.55 -11.39
CA MET A 55 -1.34 4.91 -12.39
C MET A 55 -0.64 3.71 -13.04
N GLU A 56 0.65 3.83 -13.34
CA GLU A 56 1.46 2.72 -13.85
C GLU A 56 1.53 1.57 -12.84
N LEU A 57 1.78 1.87 -11.56
CA LEU A 57 1.75 0.87 -10.48
C LEU A 57 0.38 0.18 -10.37
N ARG A 58 -0.70 0.95 -10.47
CA ARG A 58 -2.07 0.43 -10.38
C ARG A 58 -2.40 -0.48 -11.56
N ASN A 59 -2.07 -0.06 -12.78
CA ASN A 59 -2.31 -0.83 -14.00
C ASN A 59 -1.51 -2.15 -13.96
N MET A 60 -0.26 -2.08 -13.55
CA MET A 60 0.61 -3.23 -13.39
C MET A 60 0.06 -4.22 -12.35
N LEU A 61 -0.34 -3.71 -11.16
CA LEU A 61 -0.92 -4.55 -10.11
C LEU A 61 -2.23 -5.20 -10.57
N SER A 62 -3.13 -4.45 -11.20
CA SER A 62 -4.40 -4.96 -11.75
C SER A 62 -4.16 -6.08 -12.75
N SER A 63 -3.19 -5.91 -13.65
CA SER A 63 -2.86 -6.90 -14.66
C SER A 63 -2.33 -8.21 -14.06
N VAL A 64 -1.39 -8.12 -13.11
CA VAL A 64 -0.80 -9.34 -12.51
C VAL A 64 -1.71 -9.99 -11.47
N SER A 65 -2.54 -9.21 -10.77
CA SER A 65 -3.45 -9.74 -9.73
C SER A 65 -4.61 -10.55 -10.30
N SER A 66 -4.90 -10.43 -11.59
CA SER A 66 -5.96 -11.20 -12.26
C SER A 66 -5.78 -12.73 -12.16
N VAL A 67 -4.55 -13.21 -12.00
CA VAL A 67 -4.24 -14.64 -11.82
C VAL A 67 -4.03 -15.04 -10.37
N ALA A 68 -3.94 -14.08 -9.44
CA ALA A 68 -3.63 -14.35 -8.04
C ALA A 68 -4.75 -15.14 -7.35
N THR A 69 -4.45 -16.33 -6.84
CA THR A 69 -5.41 -17.13 -6.06
C THR A 69 -5.26 -16.98 -4.57
N ASP A 70 -4.09 -16.59 -4.10
CA ASP A 70 -3.78 -16.45 -2.67
C ASP A 70 -3.74 -14.98 -2.20
N GLY A 71 -4.09 -14.05 -3.10
CA GLY A 71 -4.13 -12.63 -2.82
C GLY A 71 -2.77 -12.01 -2.49
N ARG A 72 -1.68 -12.61 -2.99
CA ARG A 72 -0.30 -12.12 -2.83
C ARG A 72 0.25 -11.57 -4.12
N VAL A 73 1.05 -10.50 -3.98
CA VAL A 73 1.94 -10.00 -5.02
C VAL A 73 3.37 -9.98 -4.49
N LEU A 74 4.30 -10.42 -5.31
CA LEU A 74 5.74 -10.28 -5.08
C LEU A 74 6.24 -9.01 -5.77
N LEU A 75 6.90 -8.15 -5.03
CA LEU A 75 7.62 -6.98 -5.53
C LEU A 75 9.11 -7.28 -5.48
N THR A 76 9.76 -7.35 -6.64
CA THR A 76 11.20 -7.55 -6.75
C THR A 76 11.85 -6.29 -7.28
N PHE A 77 12.78 -5.73 -6.51
CA PHE A 77 13.56 -4.56 -6.87
C PHE A 77 14.95 -4.97 -7.35
N ALA A 78 15.39 -4.40 -8.45
CA ALA A 78 16.72 -4.62 -9.01
C ALA A 78 17.20 -3.33 -9.72
N GLY A 79 17.89 -2.46 -8.97
CA GLY A 79 18.36 -1.16 -9.49
C GLY A 79 17.19 -0.26 -9.91
N ASP A 80 17.10 0.05 -11.18
CA ASP A 80 16.08 0.89 -11.81
C ASP A 80 14.82 0.14 -12.24
N LYS A 81 14.65 -1.10 -11.80
CA LYS A 81 13.52 -1.96 -12.18
C LYS A 81 12.74 -2.45 -10.98
N LEU A 82 11.43 -2.35 -11.09
CA LEU A 82 10.44 -2.99 -10.21
C LEU A 82 9.69 -4.05 -11.00
N ARG A 83 9.78 -5.29 -10.56
CA ARG A 83 8.98 -6.40 -11.09
C ARG A 83 7.89 -6.76 -10.09
N MET A 84 6.66 -6.84 -10.57
CA MET A 84 5.52 -7.42 -9.86
C MET A 84 5.21 -8.80 -10.41
N GLU A 85 4.93 -9.74 -9.52
CA GLU A 85 4.60 -11.11 -9.89
C GLU A 85 3.49 -11.66 -8.99
N CYS A 86 2.51 -12.31 -9.60
CA CYS A 86 1.46 -13.06 -8.92
C CYS A 86 1.44 -14.50 -9.44
N THR A 87 1.19 -15.42 -8.52
CA THR A 87 1.06 -16.85 -8.82
C THR A 87 -0.38 -17.30 -8.56
N GLY A 88 -0.93 -18.08 -9.47
CA GLY A 88 -2.25 -18.65 -9.35
C GLY A 88 -2.31 -20.09 -9.81
N LYS A 89 -3.48 -20.71 -9.65
CA LYS A 89 -3.70 -22.11 -10.06
C LYS A 89 -3.58 -22.33 -11.57
N VAL A 90 -3.88 -21.30 -12.35
CA VAL A 90 -3.88 -21.35 -13.81
C VAL A 90 -2.58 -20.84 -14.45
N GLY A 91 -1.66 -20.33 -13.65
CA GLY A 91 -0.39 -19.79 -14.14
C GLY A 91 0.17 -18.66 -13.32
N ASN A 92 1.24 -18.08 -13.83
CA ASN A 92 1.92 -16.92 -13.23
C ASN A 92 1.80 -15.73 -14.17
N ALA A 93 1.60 -14.54 -13.60
CA ALA A 93 1.69 -13.29 -14.34
C ALA A 93 2.80 -12.43 -13.75
N SER A 94 3.59 -11.80 -14.58
CA SER A 94 4.60 -10.84 -14.14
C SER A 94 4.71 -9.67 -15.09
N MET A 95 4.97 -8.50 -14.54
CA MET A 95 5.26 -7.26 -15.28
C MET A 95 6.45 -6.57 -14.66
N THR A 96 7.16 -5.78 -15.46
CA THR A 96 8.30 -4.99 -15.02
C THR A 96 8.09 -3.53 -15.40
N LEU A 97 8.39 -2.64 -14.48
CA LEU A 97 8.28 -1.19 -14.61
C LEU A 97 9.66 -0.57 -14.34
N GLY A 98 10.02 0.46 -15.10
CA GLY A 98 11.16 1.32 -14.79
C GLY A 98 10.83 2.22 -13.61
N VAL A 99 11.76 2.34 -12.67
CA VAL A 99 11.66 3.24 -11.52
C VAL A 99 12.91 4.09 -11.40
N ILE A 100 12.80 5.26 -10.78
CA ILE A 100 13.93 6.17 -10.58
C ILE A 100 14.42 6.02 -9.14
N PRO A 101 15.61 5.44 -8.89
CA PRO A 101 16.18 5.39 -7.56
C PRO A 101 16.45 6.79 -7.01
N LEU A 102 16.00 7.06 -5.77
CA LEU A 102 16.22 8.33 -5.08
C LEU A 102 17.23 8.20 -3.94
N PHE A 103 17.11 7.10 -3.19
CA PHE A 103 17.95 6.86 -2.03
C PHE A 103 18.23 5.36 -1.89
N GLY A 104 19.43 5.00 -1.44
CA GLY A 104 19.85 3.64 -1.25
C GLY A 104 20.02 2.83 -2.54
N CYS A 105 20.19 1.53 -2.40
CA CYS A 105 20.31 0.62 -3.54
C CYS A 105 19.04 -0.26 -3.60
N PRO A 106 18.12 -0.04 -4.56
CA PRO A 106 16.91 -0.83 -4.66
C PRO A 106 17.22 -2.30 -4.95
N SER A 107 16.95 -3.15 -3.97
CA SER A 107 17.20 -4.59 -4.08
C SER A 107 16.29 -5.38 -3.14
N GLY A 108 16.01 -6.62 -3.51
CA GLY A 108 15.24 -7.54 -2.68
C GLY A 108 13.89 -7.91 -3.26
N CYS A 109 13.27 -8.90 -2.61
CA CYS A 109 11.96 -9.44 -3.00
C CYS A 109 11.05 -9.48 -1.77
N TYR A 110 9.89 -8.86 -1.87
CA TYR A 110 8.95 -8.68 -0.77
C TYR A 110 7.54 -9.08 -1.21
N ALA A 111 6.82 -9.76 -0.33
CA ALA A 111 5.45 -10.17 -0.60
C ALA A 111 4.46 -9.27 0.13
N TYR A 112 3.40 -8.84 -0.58
CA TYR A 112 2.34 -8.02 0.01
C TYR A 112 0.96 -8.55 -0.35
N LYS A 113 -0.05 -8.13 0.42
CA LYS A 113 -1.44 -8.45 0.13
C LYS A 113 -1.96 -7.54 -0.99
N THR A 114 -2.40 -8.14 -2.11
CA THR A 114 -2.85 -7.41 -3.31
C THR A 114 -3.96 -6.42 -3.01
N THR A 115 -4.99 -6.84 -2.23
CA THR A 115 -6.14 -5.99 -1.91
C THR A 115 -5.78 -4.75 -1.10
N GLN A 116 -4.81 -4.85 -0.19
CA GLN A 116 -4.35 -3.69 0.59
C GLN A 116 -3.56 -2.73 -0.29
N LEU A 117 -2.68 -3.26 -1.15
CA LEU A 117 -1.90 -2.45 -2.09
C LEU A 117 -2.80 -1.75 -3.11
N GLU A 118 -3.83 -2.44 -3.63
CA GLU A 118 -4.83 -1.82 -4.50
C GLU A 118 -5.55 -0.65 -3.83
N HIS A 119 -5.99 -0.82 -2.57
CA HIS A 119 -6.67 0.25 -1.84
C HIS A 119 -5.77 1.48 -1.68
N SER A 120 -4.51 1.28 -1.32
CA SER A 120 -3.55 2.38 -1.20
C SER A 120 -3.33 3.09 -2.53
N LEU A 121 -3.13 2.33 -3.61
CA LEU A 121 -2.87 2.90 -4.94
C LEU A 121 -4.10 3.59 -5.55
N ARG A 122 -5.32 3.20 -5.20
CA ARG A 122 -6.55 3.90 -5.66
C ARG A 122 -6.65 5.33 -5.14
N ALA A 123 -6.12 5.58 -3.96
CA ALA A 123 -6.16 6.89 -3.33
C ALA A 123 -4.98 7.80 -3.73
N LEU A 124 -4.01 7.28 -4.49
CA LEU A 124 -2.84 8.02 -4.94
C LEU A 124 -2.99 8.44 -6.41
N ALA A 125 -2.42 9.58 -6.76
CA ALA A 125 -2.35 10.10 -8.13
C ALA A 125 -0.97 10.73 -8.40
N GLY A 126 -0.56 10.72 -9.66
CA GLY A 126 0.70 11.32 -10.10
C GLY A 126 1.93 10.57 -9.58
N THR A 127 2.98 11.32 -9.33
CA THR A 127 4.27 10.76 -8.89
C THR A 127 4.21 10.31 -7.43
N VAL A 128 4.65 9.08 -7.19
CA VAL A 128 4.69 8.43 -5.88
C VAL A 128 6.12 8.07 -5.52
N THR A 129 6.53 8.42 -4.31
CA THR A 129 7.74 7.86 -3.69
C THR A 129 7.38 6.53 -3.03
N LEU A 130 7.95 5.46 -3.56
CA LEU A 130 7.83 4.11 -3.01
C LEU A 130 9.10 3.80 -2.23
N GLY A 131 8.98 3.41 -0.96
CA GLY A 131 10.10 3.07 -0.10
C GLY A 131 9.96 1.68 0.50
N ILE A 132 11.09 1.06 0.78
CA ILE A 132 11.15 -0.15 1.59
C ILE A 132 11.95 0.16 2.85
N ALA A 133 11.27 0.08 3.99
CA ALA A 133 11.88 0.24 5.30
C ALA A 133 12.47 -1.07 5.81
N GLN A 134 13.25 -0.97 6.88
CA GLN A 134 13.80 -2.14 7.56
C GLN A 134 12.69 -3.15 7.90
N GLY A 135 12.96 -4.44 7.68
CA GLY A 135 11.96 -5.51 7.83
C GLY A 135 11.00 -5.65 6.65
N GLY A 136 11.19 -4.88 5.56
CA GLY A 136 10.41 -5.00 4.32
C GLY A 136 9.08 -4.24 4.36
N THR A 137 8.87 -3.31 5.30
CA THR A 137 7.67 -2.48 5.30
C THR A 137 7.67 -1.57 4.06
N LEU A 138 6.63 -1.71 3.22
CA LEU A 138 6.40 -0.85 2.07
C LEU A 138 5.83 0.48 2.53
N THR A 139 6.37 1.56 2.01
CA THR A 139 5.83 2.92 2.16
C THR A 139 5.48 3.49 0.78
N LEU A 140 4.38 4.18 0.69
CA LEU A 140 3.95 4.93 -0.49
C LEU A 140 3.61 6.34 -0.03
N SER A 141 4.23 7.34 -0.60
CA SER A 141 3.98 8.75 -0.24
C SER A 141 3.87 9.65 -1.46
N THR A 142 2.99 10.63 -1.33
CA THR A 142 2.87 11.82 -2.17
C THR A 142 3.00 13.04 -1.26
N GLU A 143 2.78 14.26 -1.78
CA GLU A 143 2.75 15.47 -0.94
C GLU A 143 1.64 15.41 0.12
N ASP A 144 0.47 14.84 -0.22
CA ASP A 144 -0.74 14.89 0.62
C ASP A 144 -1.08 13.57 1.32
N ALA A 145 -0.39 12.47 0.99
CA ALA A 145 -0.77 11.15 1.47
C ALA A 145 0.44 10.27 1.81
N PHE A 146 0.29 9.49 2.86
CA PHE A 146 1.26 8.49 3.29
C PHE A 146 0.56 7.18 3.62
N TYR A 147 1.03 6.10 3.01
CA TYR A 147 0.55 4.74 3.27
C TYR A 147 1.71 3.83 3.63
N MET A 148 1.43 2.88 4.48
CA MET A 148 2.38 1.84 4.83
C MET A 148 1.70 0.46 4.84
N GLN A 149 2.45 -0.55 4.44
CA GLN A 149 2.00 -1.93 4.45
C GLN A 149 3.13 -2.85 4.92
N THR A 150 2.84 -3.69 5.91
CA THR A 150 3.78 -4.71 6.37
C THR A 150 3.87 -5.86 5.36
N PRO A 151 5.07 -6.46 5.17
CA PRO A 151 5.23 -7.59 4.27
C PRO A 151 4.56 -8.85 4.82
N LEU A 152 4.13 -9.71 3.91
CA LEU A 152 3.74 -11.07 4.25
C LEU A 152 5.01 -11.92 4.47
N ARG A 153 4.97 -12.81 5.43
CA ARG A 153 6.07 -13.78 5.63
C ARG A 153 6.13 -14.70 4.40
N LEU A 154 7.24 -14.65 3.67
CA LEU A 154 7.56 -15.66 2.69
C LEU A 154 7.84 -16.96 3.46
N LYS A 155 7.03 -17.99 3.26
CA LYS A 155 7.44 -19.33 3.70
C LYS A 155 8.72 -19.65 2.91
N THR A 156 9.86 -19.66 3.57
CA THR A 156 11.09 -20.20 3.00
C THR A 156 10.75 -21.62 2.56
N ALA A 157 10.84 -21.90 1.27
CA ALA A 157 10.79 -23.28 0.81
C ALA A 157 11.87 -24.02 1.62
N ALA A 158 11.43 -25.04 2.37
CA ALA A 158 12.35 -25.89 3.09
C ALA A 158 13.41 -26.31 2.09
N LYS A 159 14.68 -25.99 2.38
CA LYS A 159 15.83 -26.42 1.63
C LYS A 159 15.70 -27.94 1.50
N ALA A 160 15.33 -28.43 0.32
CA ALA A 160 15.42 -29.85 0.02
C ALA A 160 16.89 -30.23 0.19
N ALA A 161 17.13 -31.05 1.19
CA ALA A 161 18.42 -31.67 1.45
C ALA A 161 18.72 -32.69 0.35
#